data_b82e7e2e197a60bb67bbc9e23f1a8839
#
_entry.id   b82e7e2e197a60bb67bbc9e23f1a8839
#
_cell.length_a   1.000
_cell.length_b   1.000
_cell.length_c   1.000
_cell.angle_alpha   90.00
_cell.angle_beta   90.00
_cell.angle_gamma   90.00
#
_symmetry.space_group_name_H-M   'P 1'
#
loop_
_entity.id
_entity.type
_entity.pdbx_description
1 polymer ?
#
loop_
_entity_poly.entity_id
_entity_poly.type
_entity_poly.pdbx_seq_one_letter_code
_entity_poly.pdbx_strand_id
1 'polypeptide(L)'
;MKLSKRFFVTASLAALALSGAGLTHAQSALEHIQKSRLIKIAIPTDFPPYGFVGIDLQPQGLDIDMANYIGTRMGVKVELVTVTSANRIAYLQTKKADLVISTLGKNPEREKVIDFTAAYSPFFQAVYAPKSLNIKNMDDLKGKSIAVTRGAIEDQ
;
A
#
# COMPACT_ATOMS: atom_id res chain seq x y z
N MET A 1 14.55 -64.69 -12.61
CA MET A 1 15.09 -63.52 -11.91
C MET A 1 14.09 -63.17 -10.81
N LYS A 2 14.39 -63.53 -9.53
CA LYS A 2 13.47 -63.33 -8.41
C LYS A 2 13.69 -61.93 -7.84
N LEU A 3 12.78 -60.98 -8.10
CA LEU A 3 12.79 -59.68 -7.45
C LEU A 3 12.54 -59.85 -5.94
N SER A 4 13.48 -59.39 -5.15
CA SER A 4 13.46 -59.49 -3.69
C SER A 4 12.32 -58.66 -3.10
N LYS A 5 11.50 -59.27 -2.21
CA LYS A 5 10.42 -58.62 -1.45
C LYS A 5 10.84 -57.37 -0.67
N ARG A 6 12.14 -57.20 -0.47
CA ARG A 6 12.73 -56.01 0.20
C ARG A 6 12.63 -54.71 -0.63
N PHE A 7 12.58 -54.83 -1.97
CA PHE A 7 12.43 -53.65 -2.85
C PHE A 7 11.02 -53.03 -2.84
N PHE A 8 10.00 -53.85 -2.56
CA PHE A 8 8.61 -53.35 -2.50
C PHE A 8 8.31 -52.59 -1.22
N VAL A 9 8.96 -52.95 -0.08
CA VAL A 9 8.72 -52.29 1.21
C VAL A 9 9.38 -50.91 1.25
N THR A 10 10.56 -50.75 0.65
CA THR A 10 11.26 -49.45 0.60
C THR A 10 10.56 -48.45 -0.38
N ALA A 11 9.97 -48.93 -1.45
CA ALA A 11 9.22 -48.07 -2.38
C ALA A 11 7.91 -47.56 -1.77
N SER A 12 7.25 -48.37 -0.92
CA SER A 12 6.00 -47.95 -0.25
C SER A 12 6.23 -46.95 0.87
N LEU A 13 7.36 -46.98 1.58
CA LEU A 13 7.68 -45.94 2.59
C LEU A 13 8.07 -44.60 1.97
N ALA A 14 8.70 -44.58 0.80
CA ALA A 14 9.05 -43.35 0.10
C ALA A 14 7.81 -42.62 -0.47
N ALA A 15 6.77 -43.35 -0.86
CA ALA A 15 5.52 -42.77 -1.35
C ALA A 15 4.68 -42.14 -0.23
N LEU A 16 4.76 -42.62 1.03
CA LEU A 16 4.06 -41.99 2.16
C LEU A 16 4.75 -40.69 2.64
N ALA A 17 6.06 -40.53 2.41
CA ALA A 17 6.78 -39.33 2.84
C ALA A 17 6.51 -38.10 1.94
N LEU A 18 6.03 -38.28 0.69
CA LEU A 18 5.68 -37.18 -0.21
C LEU A 18 4.24 -36.65 -0.03
N SER A 19 3.38 -37.36 0.70
CA SER A 19 1.98 -36.93 0.93
C SER A 19 1.84 -35.92 2.07
N GLY A 20 2.93 -35.60 2.79
CA GLY A 20 2.94 -34.67 3.91
C GLY A 20 3.39 -33.24 3.59
N ALA A 21 3.57 -32.88 2.30
CA ALA A 21 3.72 -31.50 1.90
C ALA A 21 2.37 -30.80 2.11
N GLY A 22 2.09 -30.42 3.36
CA GLY A 22 0.93 -29.63 3.72
C GLY A 22 0.84 -28.44 2.79
N LEU A 23 -0.30 -28.28 2.13
CA LEU A 23 -0.68 -27.07 1.47
C LEU A 23 -0.61 -25.96 2.52
N THR A 24 0.54 -25.29 2.62
CA THR A 24 0.64 -24.03 3.36
C THR A 24 -0.25 -23.07 2.61
N HIS A 25 -1.51 -22.99 2.99
CA HIS A 25 -2.38 -21.91 2.56
C HIS A 25 -1.68 -20.64 3.00
N ALA A 26 -1.20 -19.88 2.04
CA ALA A 26 -0.73 -18.53 2.33
C ALA A 26 -1.90 -17.80 2.97
N GLN A 27 -1.80 -17.53 4.25
CA GLN A 27 -2.83 -16.82 5.01
C GLN A 27 -3.07 -15.49 4.33
N SER A 28 -4.31 -15.16 3.97
CA SER A 28 -4.64 -13.90 3.33
C SER A 28 -4.27 -12.75 4.27
N ALA A 29 -3.90 -11.59 3.71
CA ALA A 29 -3.60 -10.40 4.53
C ALA A 29 -4.77 -10.06 5.46
N LEU A 30 -6.01 -10.20 4.99
CA LEU A 30 -7.21 -9.96 5.80
C LEU A 30 -7.32 -10.93 6.98
N GLU A 31 -7.08 -12.23 6.78
CA GLU A 31 -7.08 -13.22 7.87
C GLU A 31 -6.02 -12.91 8.92
N HIS A 32 -4.83 -12.49 8.47
CA HIS A 32 -3.76 -12.08 9.37
C HIS A 32 -4.18 -10.89 10.24
N ILE A 33 -4.75 -9.84 9.63
CA ILE A 33 -5.26 -8.64 10.32
C ILE A 33 -6.34 -9.03 11.34
N GLN A 34 -7.30 -9.87 10.94
CA GLN A 34 -8.39 -10.32 11.82
C GLN A 34 -7.88 -11.14 13.00
N LYS A 35 -6.91 -12.03 12.77
CA LYS A 35 -6.32 -12.87 13.80
C LYS A 35 -5.44 -12.09 14.76
N SER A 36 -4.61 -11.19 14.26
CA SER A 36 -3.71 -10.34 15.07
C SER A 36 -4.46 -9.20 15.77
N ARG A 37 -5.67 -8.86 15.32
CA ARG A 37 -6.45 -7.70 15.77
C ARG A 37 -5.72 -6.38 15.54
N LEU A 38 -4.83 -6.33 14.55
CA LEU A 38 -4.00 -5.18 14.22
C LEU A 38 -3.95 -4.98 12.70
N ILE A 39 -4.13 -3.73 12.25
CA ILE A 39 -3.88 -3.32 10.86
C ILE A 39 -2.86 -2.19 10.84
N LYS A 40 -1.86 -2.31 9.97
CA LYS A 40 -0.85 -1.26 9.72
C LYS A 40 -1.28 -0.43 8.52
N ILE A 41 -1.53 0.85 8.75
CA ILE A 41 -2.00 1.77 7.70
C ILE A 41 -0.96 2.86 7.47
N ALA A 42 -0.44 2.90 6.24
CA ALA A 42 0.49 3.94 5.82
C ALA A 42 -0.27 5.24 5.53
N ILE A 43 0.15 6.33 6.19
CA ILE A 43 -0.46 7.67 6.10
C ILE A 43 0.59 8.74 5.81
N PRO A 44 0.24 9.84 5.11
CA PRO A 44 1.13 10.98 4.92
C PRO A 44 1.19 11.82 6.21
N THR A 45 2.30 12.53 6.39
CA THR A 45 2.45 13.48 7.50
C THR A 45 2.90 14.88 7.05
N ASP A 46 2.99 15.08 5.75
CA ASP A 46 3.50 16.30 5.11
C ASP A 46 2.53 16.87 4.04
N PHE A 47 1.26 16.43 4.07
CA PHE A 47 0.28 16.76 3.03
C PHE A 47 -1.08 17.24 3.61
N PRO A 48 -1.14 18.44 4.24
CA PRO A 48 -2.39 18.99 4.75
C PRO A 48 -3.37 19.31 3.60
N PRO A 49 -4.68 19.14 3.77
CA PRO A 49 -5.39 18.70 4.99
C PRO A 49 -5.54 17.17 5.10
N TYR A 50 -4.93 16.39 4.21
CA TYR A 50 -5.09 14.93 4.15
C TYR A 50 -4.35 14.23 5.28
N GLY A 51 -3.05 14.53 5.47
CA GLY A 51 -2.27 14.05 6.60
C GLY A 51 -1.12 15.00 6.93
N PHE A 52 -1.02 15.39 8.17
CA PHE A 52 0.00 16.29 8.69
C PHE A 52 0.23 16.04 10.19
N VAL A 53 1.30 16.60 10.71
CA VAL A 53 1.59 16.56 12.16
C VAL A 53 1.01 17.82 12.81
N GLY A 54 0.15 17.64 13.81
CA GLY A 54 -0.43 18.71 14.59
C GLY A 54 0.56 19.37 15.56
N ILE A 55 0.13 20.41 16.25
CA ILE A 55 0.93 21.09 17.24
C ILE A 55 1.24 20.22 18.48
N ASP A 56 0.43 19.20 18.70
CA ASP A 56 0.56 18.15 19.72
C ASP A 56 1.48 17.00 19.28
N LEU A 57 2.12 17.14 18.11
CA LEU A 57 2.99 16.15 17.47
C LEU A 57 2.25 14.86 17.08
N GLN A 58 0.92 14.88 17.03
CA GLN A 58 0.13 13.73 16.60
C GLN A 58 -0.25 13.86 15.11
N PRO A 59 -0.32 12.74 14.38
CA PRO A 59 -0.86 12.72 13.03
C PRO A 59 -2.35 13.14 13.02
N GLN A 60 -2.70 14.03 12.11
CA GLN A 60 -4.05 14.58 11.94
C GLN A 60 -4.39 14.69 10.46
N GLY A 61 -5.69 14.73 10.13
CA GLY A 61 -6.20 14.95 8.79
C GLY A 61 -7.12 13.84 8.28
N LEU A 62 -7.68 14.06 7.09
CA LEU A 62 -8.68 13.16 6.49
C LEU A 62 -8.21 11.71 6.39
N ASP A 63 -6.95 11.48 6.00
CA ASP A 63 -6.40 10.15 5.80
C ASP A 63 -6.23 9.41 7.15
N ILE A 64 -5.92 10.16 8.22
CA ILE A 64 -5.84 9.64 9.58
C ILE A 64 -7.22 9.28 10.12
N ASP A 65 -8.21 10.14 9.89
CA ASP A 65 -9.60 9.88 10.28
C ASP A 65 -10.15 8.66 9.55
N MET A 66 -9.85 8.52 8.24
CA MET A 66 -10.22 7.36 7.44
C MET A 66 -9.55 6.07 7.96
N ALA A 67 -8.27 6.12 8.32
CA ALA A 67 -7.57 4.99 8.90
C ALA A 67 -8.22 4.52 10.20
N ASN A 68 -8.53 5.44 11.10
CA ASN A 68 -9.21 5.15 12.37
C ASN A 68 -10.63 4.62 12.16
N TYR A 69 -11.36 5.17 11.19
CA TYR A 69 -12.69 4.69 10.81
C TYR A 69 -12.64 3.24 10.33
N ILE A 70 -11.68 2.88 9.46
CA ILE A 70 -11.49 1.51 8.97
C ILE A 70 -11.19 0.56 10.16
N GLY A 71 -10.26 0.93 11.04
CA GLY A 71 -9.96 0.12 12.22
C GLY A 71 -11.18 -0.14 13.10
N THR A 72 -11.97 0.91 13.34
CA THR A 72 -13.22 0.82 14.10
C THR A 72 -14.22 -0.11 13.41
N ARG A 73 -14.43 0.03 12.09
CA ARG A 73 -15.35 -0.82 11.32
C ARG A 73 -14.92 -2.27 11.26
N MET A 74 -13.64 -2.54 11.21
CA MET A 74 -13.06 -3.89 11.22
C MET A 74 -12.96 -4.47 12.65
N GLY A 75 -13.11 -3.66 13.68
CA GLY A 75 -12.93 -4.05 15.07
C GLY A 75 -11.49 -4.43 15.40
N VAL A 76 -10.51 -3.77 14.79
CA VAL A 76 -9.08 -4.01 15.00
C VAL A 76 -8.36 -2.72 15.41
N LYS A 77 -7.20 -2.86 16.09
CA LYS A 77 -6.33 -1.72 16.39
C LYS A 77 -5.65 -1.22 15.12
N VAL A 78 -5.51 0.09 14.98
CA VAL A 78 -4.73 0.72 13.91
C VAL A 78 -3.34 1.08 14.41
N GLU A 79 -2.32 0.68 13.65
CA GLU A 79 -0.96 1.19 13.76
C GLU A 79 -0.72 2.12 12.55
N LEU A 80 -0.54 3.41 12.81
CA LEU A 80 -0.25 4.39 11.77
C LEU A 80 1.25 4.33 11.42
N VAL A 81 1.54 4.15 10.12
CA VAL A 81 2.90 4.09 9.58
C VAL A 81 3.13 5.31 8.70
N THR A 82 4.04 6.19 9.08
CA THR A 82 4.31 7.41 8.32
C THR A 82 5.06 7.11 7.02
N VAL A 83 4.59 7.68 5.92
CA VAL A 83 5.21 7.53 4.60
C VAL A 83 5.30 8.87 3.87
N THR A 84 6.19 8.92 2.89
CA THR A 84 6.26 9.98 1.89
C THR A 84 5.65 9.50 0.57
N SER A 85 5.36 10.41 -0.35
CA SER A 85 4.87 10.05 -1.68
C SER A 85 5.81 9.09 -2.42
N ALA A 86 7.11 9.15 -2.18
CA ALA A 86 8.11 8.32 -2.87
C ALA A 86 8.14 6.86 -2.38
N ASN A 87 7.83 6.58 -1.11
CA ASN A 87 8.03 5.25 -0.52
C ASN A 87 6.73 4.47 -0.22
N ARG A 88 5.55 5.10 -0.33
CA ARG A 88 4.26 4.50 0.05
C ARG A 88 3.94 3.18 -0.66
N ILE A 89 4.24 3.07 -1.96
CA ILE A 89 4.04 1.81 -2.72
C ILE A 89 5.00 0.72 -2.25
N ALA A 90 6.28 1.05 -2.03
CA ALA A 90 7.27 0.10 -1.54
C ALA A 90 6.92 -0.44 -0.13
N TYR A 91 6.30 0.38 0.72
CA TYR A 91 5.84 -0.06 2.04
C TYR A 91 4.73 -1.10 1.96
N LEU A 92 3.82 -0.96 0.99
CA LEU A 92 2.78 -1.96 0.73
C LEU A 92 3.38 -3.25 0.19
N GLN A 93 4.23 -3.17 -0.84
CA GLN A 93 4.87 -4.33 -1.46
C GLN A 93 5.76 -5.13 -0.50
N THR A 94 6.44 -4.45 0.41
CA THR A 94 7.32 -5.08 1.43
C THR A 94 6.58 -5.46 2.71
N LYS A 95 5.26 -5.34 2.75
CA LYS A 95 4.41 -5.66 3.91
C LYS A 95 4.77 -4.87 5.17
N LYS A 96 5.37 -3.70 5.03
CA LYS A 96 5.57 -2.75 6.12
C LYS A 96 4.26 -2.05 6.48
N ALA A 97 3.31 -1.99 5.54
CA ALA A 97 1.94 -1.58 5.74
C ALA A 97 1.00 -2.57 5.05
N ASP A 98 -0.20 -2.76 5.60
CA ASP A 98 -1.26 -3.59 5.04
C ASP A 98 -2.14 -2.78 4.08
N LEU A 99 -2.25 -1.48 4.31
CA LEU A 99 -3.06 -0.53 3.54
C LEU A 99 -2.31 0.80 3.43
N VAL A 100 -2.50 1.50 2.31
CA VAL A 100 -2.00 2.86 2.10
C VAL A 100 -3.19 3.81 1.92
N ILE A 101 -3.29 4.82 2.79
CA ILE A 101 -4.22 5.94 2.69
C ILE A 101 -3.36 7.21 2.68
N SER A 102 -3.00 7.69 1.49
CA SER A 102 -1.99 8.75 1.36
C SER A 102 -2.12 9.48 0.02
N THR A 103 -3.32 9.95 -0.32
CA THR A 103 -3.58 10.66 -1.60
C THR A 103 -3.00 9.95 -2.83
N LEU A 104 -2.96 8.62 -2.82
CA LEU A 104 -2.34 7.81 -3.87
C LEU A 104 -3.26 7.73 -5.09
N GLY A 105 -3.01 8.55 -6.10
CA GLY A 105 -3.76 8.53 -7.36
C GLY A 105 -3.57 7.21 -8.10
N LYS A 106 -4.68 6.68 -8.62
CA LYS A 106 -4.71 5.48 -9.46
C LYS A 106 -4.21 5.80 -10.86
N ASN A 107 -3.33 4.96 -11.40
CA ASN A 107 -2.93 4.97 -12.81
C ASN A 107 -2.50 3.57 -13.26
N PRO A 108 -2.40 3.31 -14.59
CA PRO A 108 -2.09 1.97 -15.12
C PRO A 108 -0.75 1.38 -14.65
N GLU A 109 0.28 2.21 -14.41
CA GLU A 109 1.58 1.73 -13.95
C GLU A 109 1.52 1.23 -12.50
N ARG A 110 0.81 1.95 -11.65
CA ARG A 110 0.61 1.56 -10.25
C ARG A 110 -0.28 0.33 -10.12
N GLU A 111 -1.31 0.20 -10.96
CA GLU A 111 -2.20 -0.97 -10.99
C GLU A 111 -1.51 -2.28 -11.38
N LYS A 112 -0.33 -2.23 -12.00
CA LYS A 112 0.48 -3.43 -12.26
C LYS A 112 1.08 -4.04 -11.00
N VAL A 113 1.19 -3.28 -9.92
CA VAL A 113 1.97 -3.67 -8.74
C VAL A 113 1.22 -3.58 -7.42
N ILE A 114 0.07 -2.91 -7.39
CA ILE A 114 -0.83 -2.79 -6.23
C ILE A 114 -2.29 -2.74 -6.67
N ASP A 115 -3.19 -3.15 -5.79
CA ASP A 115 -4.63 -3.00 -5.98
C ASP A 115 -5.14 -1.67 -5.42
N PHE A 116 -6.20 -1.14 -6.03
CA PHE A 116 -6.87 0.08 -5.59
C PHE A 116 -8.32 -0.21 -5.19
N THR A 117 -8.77 0.44 -4.12
CA THR A 117 -10.20 0.53 -3.76
C THR A 117 -10.93 1.53 -4.66
N ALA A 118 -12.24 1.68 -4.46
CA ALA A 118 -12.95 2.86 -4.94
C ALA A 118 -12.34 4.14 -4.33
N ALA A 119 -12.38 5.24 -5.09
CA ALA A 119 -11.88 6.51 -4.59
C ALA A 119 -12.75 7.01 -3.41
N TYR A 120 -12.11 7.44 -2.33
CA TYR A 120 -12.79 7.95 -1.13
C TYR A 120 -12.84 9.48 -1.07
N SER A 121 -12.01 10.16 -1.88
CA SER A 121 -11.97 11.63 -1.94
C SER A 121 -11.58 12.09 -3.35
N PRO A 122 -12.17 13.18 -3.86
CA PRO A 122 -11.69 13.80 -5.08
C PRO A 122 -10.32 14.46 -4.84
N PHE A 123 -9.51 14.46 -5.89
CA PHE A 123 -8.20 15.10 -5.89
C PHE A 123 -8.00 15.86 -7.20
N PHE A 124 -7.58 17.12 -7.10
CA PHE A 124 -7.34 17.97 -8.25
C PHE A 124 -5.90 18.47 -8.24
N GLN A 125 -5.25 18.40 -9.39
CA GLN A 125 -3.93 18.99 -9.58
C GLN A 125 -4.06 20.43 -10.01
N ALA A 126 -3.20 21.30 -9.50
CA ALA A 126 -3.14 22.70 -9.87
C ALA A 126 -1.68 23.16 -9.96
N VAL A 127 -1.41 24.08 -10.87
CA VAL A 127 -0.11 24.74 -10.99
C VAL A 127 -0.17 26.09 -10.30
N TYR A 128 0.76 26.33 -9.39
CA TYR A 128 0.92 27.60 -8.71
C TYR A 128 2.15 28.31 -9.26
N ALA A 129 1.99 29.58 -9.64
CA ALA A 129 3.07 30.40 -10.19
C ALA A 129 2.91 31.85 -9.76
N PRO A 130 3.99 32.68 -9.76
CA PRO A 130 3.86 34.11 -9.62
C PRO A 130 2.93 34.67 -10.67
N LYS A 131 2.06 35.63 -10.30
CA LYS A 131 1.09 36.25 -11.22
C LYS A 131 1.76 36.84 -12.46
N SER A 132 3.00 37.30 -12.34
CA SER A 132 3.78 37.86 -13.44
C SER A 132 4.04 36.87 -14.59
N LEU A 133 3.99 35.55 -14.34
CA LEU A 133 4.15 34.54 -15.39
C LEU A 133 2.90 34.32 -16.22
N ASN A 134 1.75 34.83 -15.78
CA ASN A 134 0.46 34.84 -16.51
C ASN A 134 0.11 33.45 -17.10
N ILE A 135 0.30 32.35 -16.31
CA ILE A 135 -0.05 30.99 -16.72
C ILE A 135 -1.57 30.86 -16.76
N LYS A 136 -2.12 30.48 -17.92
CA LYS A 136 -3.56 30.30 -18.13
C LYS A 136 -3.91 28.87 -18.55
N ASN A 137 -2.98 28.18 -19.17
CA ASN A 137 -3.17 26.79 -19.65
C ASN A 137 -1.84 26.02 -19.64
N MET A 138 -1.89 24.75 -19.98
CA MET A 138 -0.71 23.86 -19.94
C MET A 138 0.36 24.25 -20.96
N ASP A 139 -0.01 24.87 -22.08
CA ASP A 139 0.97 25.28 -23.10
C ASP A 139 1.90 26.39 -22.60
N ASP A 140 1.40 27.24 -21.68
CA ASP A 140 2.18 28.31 -21.06
C ASP A 140 3.31 27.79 -20.16
N LEU A 141 3.31 26.49 -19.85
CA LEU A 141 4.37 25.82 -19.07
C LEU A 141 5.55 25.37 -19.91
N LYS A 142 5.44 25.37 -21.23
CA LYS A 142 6.54 24.96 -22.12
C LYS A 142 7.80 25.79 -21.87
N GLY A 143 8.93 25.08 -21.68
CA GLY A 143 10.21 25.71 -21.40
C GLY A 143 10.39 26.30 -20.00
N LYS A 144 9.44 26.07 -19.08
CA LYS A 144 9.54 26.48 -17.68
C LYS A 144 9.97 25.32 -16.78
N SER A 145 10.67 25.63 -15.72
CA SER A 145 10.99 24.66 -14.66
C SER A 145 9.81 24.55 -13.70
N ILE A 146 9.40 23.32 -13.41
CA ILE A 146 8.29 23.03 -12.50
C ILE A 146 8.83 22.18 -11.35
N ALA A 147 8.53 22.55 -10.12
CA ALA A 147 8.83 21.73 -8.95
C ALA A 147 7.62 20.83 -8.66
N VAL A 148 7.88 19.56 -8.46
CA VAL A 148 6.86 18.54 -8.15
C VAL A 148 7.30 17.67 -6.96
N THR A 149 6.34 17.05 -6.29
CA THR A 149 6.65 16.08 -5.22
C THR A 149 7.08 14.76 -5.84
N ARG A 150 8.27 14.28 -5.49
CA ARG A 150 8.77 12.99 -5.97
C ARG A 150 7.81 11.85 -5.61
N GLY A 151 7.46 11.02 -6.60
CA GLY A 151 6.55 9.89 -6.44
C GLY A 151 5.06 10.26 -6.43
N ALA A 152 4.73 11.54 -6.59
CA ALA A 152 3.36 11.97 -6.86
C ALA A 152 2.97 11.69 -8.32
N ILE A 153 1.73 11.95 -8.69
CA ILE A 153 1.25 11.65 -10.04
C ILE A 153 1.79 12.65 -11.08
N GLU A 154 2.06 13.85 -10.66
CA GLU A 154 2.66 14.92 -11.47
C GLU A 154 4.17 14.72 -11.73
N ASP A 155 4.82 13.78 -11.04
CA ASP A 155 6.23 13.38 -11.24
C ASP A 155 6.37 12.32 -12.35
N GLN A 156 5.27 11.79 -12.86
CA GLN A 156 5.19 10.74 -13.88
C GLN A 156 4.83 11.30 -15.25
#